data_465e559668ab1492e5813ae3d03791d6
#
_entry.id   465e559668ab1492e5813ae3d03791d6
#
_cell.length_a   1.000
_cell.length_b   1.000
_cell.length_c   1.000
_cell.angle_alpha   90.00
_cell.angle_beta   90.00
_cell.angle_gamma   90.00
#
_symmetry.space_group_name_H-M   'P 1'
#
loop_
_entity.id
_entity.type
_entity.pdbx_description
1 polymer ?
#
loop_
_entity_poly.entity_id
_entity_poly.type
_entity_poly.pdbx_seq_one_letter_code
_entity_poly.pdbx_strand_id
1 'polypeptide(L)'
;MLTHCYSGAPNNAGEDTNIVQDGKLLPAALAAKKRGVIFDIGHGGGSFDYTVAEAAIAQGCTPDTISSDVHVFSGNTPGMPYLPWVMSKLIGLGFSLPEVVAMATTAPARVIARLPKHGTLQTGAPADLSILDSVEGPVEFVDKRNHKRTGRMHLRPIGAVVAGVAFGRPYQSPFGVR
;
A
#
# COMPACT_ATOMS: atom_id res chain seq x y z
N MET A 1 -3.35 6.97 -14.37
CA MET A 1 -3.28 6.31 -13.07
C MET A 1 -4.45 6.79 -12.22
N LEU A 2 -5.05 5.91 -11.46
CA LEU A 2 -6.05 6.20 -10.43
C LEU A 2 -5.41 5.88 -9.08
N THR A 3 -5.12 6.89 -8.27
CA THR A 3 -4.70 6.71 -6.88
C THR A 3 -5.90 6.72 -5.95
N HIS A 4 -5.71 6.30 -4.70
CA HIS A 4 -6.79 6.10 -3.72
C HIS A 4 -7.86 5.11 -4.21
N CYS A 5 -7.44 4.07 -4.95
CA CYS A 5 -8.37 3.18 -5.63
C CYS A 5 -9.31 2.42 -4.68
N TYR A 6 -8.94 2.28 -3.41
CA TYR A 6 -9.79 1.65 -2.38
C TYR A 6 -10.31 2.64 -1.34
N SER A 7 -10.48 3.90 -1.74
CA SER A 7 -11.08 4.92 -0.88
C SER A 7 -12.54 4.59 -0.60
N GLY A 8 -12.94 4.68 0.65
CA GLY A 8 -14.34 4.68 1.08
C GLY A 8 -14.81 6.09 1.48
N ALA A 9 -14.03 7.14 1.18
CA ALA A 9 -14.39 8.50 1.52
C ALA A 9 -15.44 9.04 0.54
N PRO A 10 -16.49 9.74 1.02
CA PRO A 10 -17.40 10.45 0.14
C PRO A 10 -16.70 11.65 -0.51
N ASN A 11 -17.21 12.09 -1.66
CA ASN A 11 -16.82 13.36 -2.27
C ASN A 11 -17.45 14.56 -1.52
N ASN A 12 -17.17 15.77 -2.01
CA ASN A 12 -17.72 17.01 -1.40
C ASN A 12 -19.25 17.12 -1.46
N ALA A 13 -19.90 16.33 -2.31
CA ALA A 13 -21.36 16.23 -2.39
C ALA A 13 -21.93 15.12 -1.48
N GLY A 14 -21.08 14.40 -0.76
CA GLY A 14 -21.49 13.28 0.09
C GLY A 14 -21.70 11.96 -0.65
N GLU A 15 -21.36 11.90 -1.93
CA GLU A 15 -21.46 10.68 -2.75
C GLU A 15 -20.18 9.84 -2.61
N ASP A 16 -20.34 8.53 -2.59
CA ASP A 16 -19.21 7.60 -2.59
C ASP A 16 -18.37 7.74 -3.87
N THR A 17 -17.09 8.02 -3.69
CA THR A 17 -16.14 8.20 -4.82
C THR A 17 -15.28 6.97 -5.08
N ASN A 18 -15.62 5.85 -4.48
CA ASN A 18 -14.85 4.62 -4.64
C ASN A 18 -15.26 3.84 -5.90
N ILE A 19 -14.50 2.81 -6.21
CA ILE A 19 -14.74 1.94 -7.35
C ILE A 19 -15.77 0.82 -7.08
N VAL A 20 -16.32 0.77 -5.86
CA VAL A 20 -17.30 -0.22 -5.42
C VAL A 20 -18.54 0.48 -4.92
N GLN A 21 -19.70 0.08 -5.41
CA GLN A 21 -21.01 0.55 -4.95
C GLN A 21 -21.86 -0.66 -4.58
N ASP A 22 -22.48 -0.63 -3.42
CA ASP A 22 -23.32 -1.74 -2.89
C ASP A 22 -22.60 -3.11 -2.95
N GLY A 23 -21.31 -3.13 -2.63
CA GLY A 23 -20.46 -4.32 -2.68
C GLY A 23 -20.09 -4.79 -4.09
N LYS A 24 -20.47 -4.07 -5.14
CA LYS A 24 -20.20 -4.42 -6.54
C LYS A 24 -19.18 -3.48 -7.16
N LEU A 25 -18.20 -4.05 -7.85
CA LEU A 25 -17.23 -3.29 -8.63
C LEU A 25 -17.93 -2.55 -9.78
N LEU A 26 -17.67 -1.25 -9.89
CA LEU A 26 -18.23 -0.44 -10.97
C LEU A 26 -17.72 -0.92 -12.34
N PRO A 27 -18.60 -1.12 -13.34
CA PRO A 27 -18.18 -1.51 -14.70
C PRO A 27 -17.13 -0.58 -15.30
N ALA A 28 -17.22 0.72 -14.98
CA ALA A 28 -16.24 1.72 -15.42
C ALA A 28 -14.84 1.47 -14.86
N ALA A 29 -14.71 1.02 -13.60
CA ALA A 29 -13.42 0.67 -12.99
C ALA A 29 -12.80 -0.55 -13.69
N LEU A 30 -13.59 -1.60 -13.93
CA LEU A 30 -13.14 -2.78 -14.67
C LEU A 30 -12.72 -2.43 -16.10
N ALA A 31 -13.50 -1.60 -16.79
CA ALA A 31 -13.17 -1.13 -18.13
C ALA A 31 -11.89 -0.28 -18.14
N ALA A 32 -11.69 0.57 -17.14
CA ALA A 32 -10.45 1.35 -16.99
C ALA A 32 -9.23 0.44 -16.80
N LYS A 33 -9.33 -0.57 -15.92
CA LYS A 33 -8.26 -1.54 -15.71
C LYS A 33 -7.91 -2.29 -16.99
N LYS A 34 -8.92 -2.74 -17.75
CA LYS A 34 -8.72 -3.40 -19.06
C LYS A 34 -8.03 -2.50 -20.10
N ARG A 35 -8.21 -1.20 -20.03
CA ARG A 35 -7.51 -0.22 -20.88
C ARG A 35 -6.09 0.11 -20.39
N GLY A 36 -5.61 -0.51 -19.31
CA GLY A 36 -4.28 -0.28 -18.78
C GLY A 36 -4.16 0.93 -17.84
N VAL A 37 -5.27 1.41 -17.28
CA VAL A 37 -5.21 2.41 -16.21
C VAL A 37 -4.58 1.75 -14.98
N ILE A 38 -3.49 2.31 -14.48
CA ILE A 38 -2.81 1.87 -13.27
C ILE A 38 -3.64 2.25 -12.04
N PHE A 39 -3.86 1.30 -11.17
CA PHE A 39 -4.56 1.47 -9.90
C PHE A 39 -3.55 1.46 -8.75
N ASP A 40 -3.51 2.56 -8.00
CA ASP A 40 -2.60 2.77 -6.89
C ASP A 40 -3.35 2.86 -5.57
N ILE A 41 -2.79 2.28 -4.52
CA ILE A 41 -3.42 2.27 -3.19
C ILE A 41 -3.57 3.68 -2.64
N GLY A 42 -2.49 4.49 -2.63
CA GLY A 42 -2.53 5.84 -2.08
C GLY A 42 -3.18 5.86 -0.69
N HIS A 43 -2.65 5.08 0.26
CA HIS A 43 -3.36 4.76 1.51
C HIS A 43 -3.81 6.00 2.28
N GLY A 44 -2.92 6.99 2.47
CA GLY A 44 -3.21 8.21 3.23
C GLY A 44 -3.81 7.96 4.61
N GLY A 45 -4.32 9.02 5.21
CA GLY A 45 -5.05 8.93 6.48
C GLY A 45 -6.53 8.58 6.34
N GLY A 46 -7.06 8.58 5.11
CA GLY A 46 -8.50 8.43 4.86
C GLY A 46 -8.87 7.67 3.59
N SER A 47 -7.90 7.28 2.79
CA SER A 47 -8.14 6.78 1.43
C SER A 47 -8.01 5.27 1.28
N PHE A 48 -8.11 4.54 2.39
CA PHE A 48 -8.14 3.08 2.39
C PHE A 48 -9.29 2.56 3.27
N ASP A 49 -10.12 1.73 2.68
CA ASP A 49 -11.27 1.09 3.33
C ASP A 49 -11.23 -0.41 3.01
N TYR A 50 -11.27 -1.24 4.05
CA TYR A 50 -11.22 -2.70 3.90
C TYR A 50 -12.42 -3.24 3.14
N THR A 51 -13.61 -2.66 3.33
CA THR A 51 -14.81 -3.15 2.66
C THR A 51 -14.73 -2.92 1.16
N VAL A 52 -14.17 -1.79 0.74
CA VAL A 52 -13.92 -1.47 -0.68
C VAL A 52 -12.81 -2.36 -1.25
N ALA A 53 -11.70 -2.49 -0.52
CA ALA A 53 -10.56 -3.29 -0.95
C ALA A 53 -10.93 -4.77 -1.16
N GLU A 54 -11.58 -5.38 -0.17
CA GLU A 54 -12.01 -6.78 -0.21
C GLU A 54 -13.00 -7.03 -1.37
N ALA A 55 -14.00 -6.16 -1.52
CA ALA A 55 -14.98 -6.29 -2.59
C ALA A 55 -14.35 -6.11 -3.99
N ALA A 56 -13.42 -5.18 -4.16
CA ALA A 56 -12.72 -4.95 -5.41
C ALA A 56 -11.79 -6.12 -5.76
N ILE A 57 -11.00 -6.59 -4.81
CA ILE A 57 -10.06 -7.70 -4.98
C ILE A 57 -10.82 -9.00 -5.34
N ALA A 58 -11.89 -9.29 -4.63
CA ALA A 58 -12.72 -10.47 -4.90
C ALA A 58 -13.33 -10.48 -6.31
N GLN A 59 -13.49 -9.30 -6.92
CA GLN A 59 -14.00 -9.13 -8.28
C GLN A 59 -12.89 -8.87 -9.32
N GLY A 60 -11.63 -9.15 -8.97
CA GLY A 60 -10.49 -9.10 -9.89
C GLY A 60 -9.88 -7.71 -10.11
N CYS A 61 -10.27 -6.71 -9.32
CA CYS A 61 -9.68 -5.37 -9.38
C CYS A 61 -8.58 -5.21 -8.31
N THR A 62 -7.45 -5.87 -8.53
CA THR A 62 -6.26 -5.76 -7.68
C THR A 62 -5.49 -4.46 -7.96
N PRO A 63 -4.73 -3.90 -6.99
CA PRO A 63 -3.88 -2.74 -7.22
C PRO A 63 -2.67 -3.12 -8.09
N ASP A 64 -2.11 -2.16 -8.80
CA ASP A 64 -0.87 -2.30 -9.57
C ASP A 64 0.34 -1.77 -8.79
N THR A 65 0.11 -0.75 -7.96
CA THR A 65 1.14 -0.13 -7.13
C THR A 65 0.65 0.13 -5.71
N ILE A 66 1.59 0.23 -4.80
CA ILE A 66 1.35 0.58 -3.40
C ILE A 66 2.08 1.88 -3.11
N SER A 67 1.34 2.89 -2.67
CA SER A 67 1.90 4.11 -2.11
C SER A 67 1.28 4.42 -0.75
N SER A 68 2.04 5.11 0.09
CA SER A 68 1.64 5.40 1.47
C SER A 68 0.83 6.67 1.61
N ASP A 69 1.06 7.67 0.75
CA ASP A 69 0.47 9.00 0.88
C ASP A 69 0.64 9.58 2.30
N VAL A 70 1.84 9.38 2.88
CA VAL A 70 2.18 9.91 4.20
C VAL A 70 2.37 11.41 4.14
N HIS A 71 1.65 12.12 4.98
CA HIS A 71 1.78 13.55 5.20
C HIS A 71 1.57 13.87 6.70
N VAL A 72 1.72 15.14 7.07
CA VAL A 72 1.67 15.59 8.47
C VAL A 72 0.46 15.08 9.25
N PHE A 73 -0.71 15.04 8.63
CA PHE A 73 -1.91 14.53 9.31
C PHE A 73 -1.99 13.01 9.29
N SER A 74 -1.76 12.38 8.13
CA SER A 74 -1.92 10.93 7.98
C SER A 74 -0.89 10.14 8.78
N GLY A 75 0.33 10.65 8.94
CA GLY A 75 1.39 10.00 9.70
C GLY A 75 1.10 9.86 11.20
N ASN A 76 0.11 10.59 11.72
CA ASN A 76 -0.28 10.59 13.12
C ASN A 76 -1.69 9.99 13.35
N THR A 77 -2.26 9.32 12.36
CA THR A 77 -3.59 8.72 12.49
C THR A 77 -3.53 7.23 12.82
N PRO A 78 -4.57 6.67 13.48
CA PRO A 78 -4.73 5.22 13.57
C PRO A 78 -4.71 4.59 12.19
N GLY A 79 -4.13 3.40 12.09
CA GLY A 79 -3.99 2.70 10.80
C GLY A 79 -2.83 3.16 9.94
N MET A 80 -2.10 4.11 10.41
CA MET A 80 -0.84 4.70 9.94
C MET A 80 -0.29 4.19 8.60
N PRO A 81 -0.22 5.06 7.59
CA PRO A 81 0.07 4.65 6.22
C PRO A 81 1.56 4.60 5.86
N TYR A 82 2.48 4.32 6.79
CA TYR A 82 3.86 4.12 6.33
C TYR A 82 3.96 2.84 5.47
N LEU A 83 4.82 2.88 4.47
CA LEU A 83 4.78 1.91 3.36
C LEU A 83 4.88 0.45 3.81
N PRO A 84 5.78 0.02 4.71
CA PRO A 84 5.81 -1.37 5.19
C PRO A 84 4.53 -1.83 5.90
N TRP A 85 3.81 -0.92 6.54
CA TRP A 85 2.54 -1.23 7.17
C TRP A 85 1.41 -1.39 6.15
N VAL A 86 1.38 -0.53 5.13
CA VAL A 86 0.44 -0.69 4.00
C VAL A 86 0.68 -1.99 3.26
N MET A 87 1.96 -2.33 3.01
CA MET A 87 2.35 -3.62 2.45
C MET A 87 1.84 -4.78 3.30
N SER A 88 1.98 -4.69 4.62
CA SER A 88 1.51 -5.72 5.56
C SER A 88 -0.01 -5.91 5.52
N LYS A 89 -0.77 -4.82 5.36
CA LYS A 89 -2.23 -4.89 5.17
C LYS A 89 -2.61 -5.70 3.94
N LEU A 90 -1.89 -5.52 2.82
CA LEU A 90 -2.15 -6.27 1.60
C LEU A 90 -1.77 -7.75 1.74
N ILE A 91 -0.70 -8.07 2.47
CA ILE A 91 -0.39 -9.46 2.83
C ILE A 91 -1.56 -10.06 3.63
N GLY A 92 -2.12 -9.31 4.57
CA GLY A 92 -3.32 -9.68 5.31
C GLY A 92 -4.56 -9.90 4.44
N LEU A 93 -4.63 -9.25 3.27
CA LEU A 93 -5.69 -9.43 2.26
C LEU A 93 -5.41 -10.58 1.26
N GLY A 94 -4.33 -11.35 1.46
CA GLY A 94 -4.03 -12.55 0.69
C GLY A 94 -2.99 -12.40 -0.41
N PHE A 95 -2.37 -11.23 -0.57
CA PHE A 95 -1.24 -11.09 -1.49
C PHE A 95 0.03 -11.74 -0.89
N SER A 96 0.82 -12.34 -1.75
CA SER A 96 2.12 -12.88 -1.34
C SER A 96 3.15 -11.75 -1.10
N LEU A 97 4.15 -12.02 -0.28
CA LEU A 97 5.23 -11.06 -0.03
C LEU A 97 5.94 -10.59 -1.33
N PRO A 98 6.28 -11.49 -2.29
CA PRO A 98 6.88 -11.05 -3.55
C PRO A 98 5.97 -10.11 -4.37
N GLU A 99 4.67 -10.36 -4.44
CA GLU A 99 3.72 -9.47 -5.12
C GLU A 99 3.70 -8.08 -4.49
N VAL A 100 3.58 -8.03 -3.17
CA VAL A 100 3.53 -6.76 -2.43
C VAL A 100 4.85 -5.98 -2.56
N VAL A 101 6.00 -6.67 -2.54
CA VAL A 101 7.30 -6.05 -2.80
C VAL A 101 7.38 -5.51 -4.23
N ALA A 102 6.92 -6.26 -5.22
CA ALA A 102 6.91 -5.81 -6.61
C ALA A 102 6.02 -4.57 -6.81
N MET A 103 4.83 -4.53 -6.16
CA MET A 103 3.91 -3.38 -6.18
C MET A 103 4.51 -2.13 -5.53
N ALA A 104 5.45 -2.28 -4.60
CA ALA A 104 6.13 -1.17 -3.91
C ALA A 104 7.47 -0.76 -4.53
N THR A 105 8.01 -1.54 -5.48
CA THR A 105 9.36 -1.35 -6.05
C THR A 105 9.36 -1.32 -7.57
N THR A 106 9.35 -2.48 -8.21
CA THR A 106 9.49 -2.59 -9.68
C THR A 106 8.30 -2.02 -10.43
N ALA A 107 7.09 -2.15 -9.90
CA ALA A 107 5.90 -1.61 -10.55
C ALA A 107 5.89 -0.08 -10.59
N PRO A 108 6.05 0.66 -9.46
CA PRO A 108 6.13 2.11 -9.50
C PRO A 108 7.34 2.62 -10.31
N ALA A 109 8.50 1.95 -10.27
CA ALA A 109 9.65 2.33 -11.09
C ALA A 109 9.32 2.32 -12.59
N ARG A 110 8.58 1.32 -13.06
CA ARG A 110 8.08 1.25 -14.45
C ARG A 110 7.05 2.33 -14.77
N VAL A 111 6.11 2.59 -13.85
CA VAL A 111 5.05 3.60 -14.04
C VAL A 111 5.62 5.01 -14.12
N ILE A 112 6.58 5.33 -13.25
CA ILE A 112 7.20 6.66 -13.22
C ILE A 112 8.08 6.91 -14.45
N ALA A 113 8.61 5.87 -15.11
CA ALA A 113 9.43 5.90 -16.32
C ALA A 113 10.71 6.78 -16.27
N ARG A 114 10.93 7.49 -15.17
CA ARG A 114 12.12 8.33 -14.93
C ARG A 114 13.16 7.65 -14.01
N LEU A 115 12.84 6.46 -13.56
CA LEU A 115 13.64 5.68 -12.62
C LEU A 115 13.98 4.29 -13.20
N PRO A 116 14.57 4.20 -14.41
CA PRO A 116 14.64 2.95 -15.19
C PRO A 116 15.49 1.86 -14.55
N LYS A 117 16.33 2.20 -13.57
CA LYS A 117 17.20 1.24 -12.86
C LYS A 117 16.81 1.03 -11.41
N HIS A 118 15.74 1.69 -10.94
CA HIS A 118 15.28 1.56 -9.55
C HIS A 118 14.33 0.37 -9.38
N GLY A 119 14.08 0.02 -8.14
CA GLY A 119 13.14 -1.03 -7.76
C GLY A 119 13.67 -2.46 -8.03
N THR A 120 14.96 -2.63 -8.18
CA THR A 120 15.63 -3.92 -8.44
C THR A 120 16.95 -4.02 -7.70
N LEU A 121 17.39 -5.25 -7.43
CA LEU A 121 18.69 -5.59 -6.81
C LEU A 121 19.73 -6.04 -7.85
N GLN A 122 19.52 -5.74 -9.13
CA GLN A 122 20.48 -6.10 -10.18
C GLN A 122 21.77 -5.32 -10.06
N THR A 123 22.88 -5.95 -10.42
CA THR A 123 24.19 -5.29 -10.48
C THR A 123 24.12 -4.05 -11.39
N GLY A 124 24.60 -2.92 -10.87
CA GLY A 124 24.55 -1.63 -11.57
C GLY A 124 23.26 -0.84 -11.34
N ALA A 125 22.32 -1.34 -10.53
CA ALA A 125 21.20 -0.54 -10.02
C ALA A 125 21.69 0.45 -8.95
N PRO A 126 20.97 1.57 -8.74
CA PRO A 126 21.22 2.44 -7.60
C PRO A 126 21.18 1.68 -6.28
N ALA A 127 22.10 2.00 -5.37
CA ALA A 127 22.17 1.36 -4.06
C ALA A 127 21.17 2.01 -3.08
N ASP A 128 19.89 1.90 -3.42
CA ASP A 128 18.74 2.34 -2.60
C ASP A 128 18.00 1.09 -2.11
N LEU A 129 18.18 0.74 -0.85
CA LEU A 129 17.70 -0.50 -0.27
C LEU A 129 16.86 -0.22 0.98
N SER A 130 15.77 -0.93 1.14
CA SER A 130 15.06 -1.05 2.41
C SER A 130 15.31 -2.44 2.98
N ILE A 131 15.70 -2.50 4.24
CA ILE A 131 15.92 -3.75 4.96
C ILE A 131 14.74 -3.92 5.91
N LEU A 132 13.95 -4.94 5.66
CA LEU A 132 12.73 -5.23 6.40
C LEU A 132 12.87 -6.59 7.10
N ASP A 133 12.30 -6.66 8.29
CA ASP A 133 12.11 -7.90 9.02
C ASP A 133 10.66 -8.37 8.85
N SER A 134 10.46 -9.67 8.75
CA SER A 134 9.16 -10.30 8.71
C SER A 134 8.82 -10.81 10.11
N VAL A 135 7.97 -10.08 10.80
CA VAL A 135 7.58 -10.41 12.17
C VAL A 135 6.30 -11.25 12.13
N GLU A 136 6.43 -12.53 12.47
CA GLU A 136 5.32 -13.45 12.55
C GLU A 136 4.51 -13.26 13.84
N GLY A 137 3.22 -13.51 13.77
CA GLY A 137 2.29 -13.45 14.89
C GLY A 137 1.03 -12.65 14.56
N PRO A 138 0.02 -12.70 15.44
CA PRO A 138 -1.21 -11.96 15.24
C PRO A 138 -0.95 -10.45 15.30
N VAL A 139 -1.45 -9.73 14.31
CA VAL A 139 -1.35 -8.28 14.23
C VAL A 139 -2.70 -7.69 13.83
N GLU A 140 -3.17 -6.69 14.56
CA GLU A 140 -4.40 -6.00 14.22
C GLU A 140 -4.11 -4.82 13.28
N PHE A 141 -4.74 -4.82 12.13
CA PHE A 141 -4.77 -3.71 11.20
C PHE A 141 -6.11 -3.00 11.26
N VAL A 142 -6.09 -1.69 11.19
CA VAL A 142 -7.29 -0.86 11.21
C VAL A 142 -7.27 0.09 10.01
N ASP A 143 -8.43 0.36 9.42
CA ASP A 143 -8.61 1.40 8.43
C ASP A 143 -9.15 2.71 9.03
N LYS A 144 -9.37 3.72 8.20
CA LYS A 144 -9.90 5.01 8.62
C LYS A 144 -11.31 4.93 9.24
N ARG A 145 -12.10 3.94 8.88
CA ARG A 145 -13.48 3.74 9.37
C ARG A 145 -13.54 2.79 10.57
N ASN A 146 -12.38 2.45 11.15
CA ASN A 146 -12.21 1.51 12.25
C ASN A 146 -12.61 0.06 11.91
N HIS A 147 -12.66 -0.32 10.64
CA HIS A 147 -12.74 -1.73 10.30
C HIS A 147 -11.42 -2.40 10.64
N LYS A 148 -11.49 -3.48 11.39
CA LYS A 148 -10.35 -4.22 11.89
C LYS A 148 -10.15 -5.52 11.11
N ARG A 149 -8.89 -5.87 10.86
CA ARG A 149 -8.50 -7.16 10.30
C ARG A 149 -7.29 -7.70 11.06
N THR A 150 -7.28 -8.99 11.32
CA THR A 150 -6.15 -9.66 11.95
C THR A 150 -5.29 -10.31 10.89
N GLY A 151 -4.05 -9.85 10.77
CA GLY A 151 -3.01 -10.51 9.97
C GLY A 151 -2.23 -11.51 10.79
N ARG A 152 -1.35 -12.26 10.11
CA ARG A 152 -0.46 -13.26 10.72
C ARG A 152 0.99 -12.81 10.78
N MET A 153 1.30 -11.69 10.15
CA MET A 153 2.63 -11.11 10.09
C MET A 153 2.57 -9.62 9.75
N HIS A 154 3.65 -8.92 10.04
CA HIS A 154 3.87 -7.57 9.54
C HIS A 154 5.33 -7.34 9.16
N LEU A 155 5.56 -6.36 8.29
CA LEU A 155 6.89 -5.93 7.89
C LEU A 155 7.38 -4.81 8.80
N ARG A 156 8.53 -5.01 9.42
CA ARG A 156 9.19 -4.06 10.31
C ARG A 156 10.45 -3.52 9.65
N PRO A 157 10.58 -2.20 9.43
CA PRO A 157 11.81 -1.62 8.92
C PRO A 157 12.92 -1.71 9.97
N ILE A 158 14.10 -2.19 9.55
CA ILE A 158 15.28 -2.32 10.41
C ILE A 158 16.48 -1.51 9.91
N GLY A 159 16.45 -1.07 8.67
CA GLY A 159 17.51 -0.25 8.10
C GLY A 159 17.22 0.19 6.69
N ALA A 160 18.03 1.09 6.20
CA ALA A 160 18.00 1.55 4.81
C ALA A 160 19.41 1.85 4.31
N VAL A 161 19.58 1.74 3.00
CA VAL A 161 20.74 2.30 2.28
C VAL A 161 20.17 3.29 1.27
N VAL A 162 20.72 4.49 1.24
CA VAL A 162 20.31 5.53 0.29
C VAL A 162 21.57 6.04 -0.42
N ALA A 163 21.58 5.96 -1.74
CA ALA A 163 22.74 6.29 -2.57
C ALA A 163 24.04 5.64 -2.07
N GLY A 164 23.98 4.39 -1.61
CA GLY A 164 25.11 3.63 -1.09
C GLY A 164 25.49 3.95 0.36
N VAL A 165 24.82 4.87 1.04
CA VAL A 165 25.07 5.22 2.44
C VAL A 165 24.10 4.46 3.34
N ALA A 166 24.63 3.69 4.30
CA ALA A 166 23.82 2.93 5.24
C ALA A 166 23.30 3.83 6.38
N PHE A 167 22.01 3.70 6.68
CA PHE A 167 21.35 4.33 7.82
C PHE A 167 20.97 3.21 8.81
N GLY A 168 21.75 3.09 9.87
CA GLY A 168 21.81 1.94 10.75
C GLY A 168 21.10 2.08 12.09
N ARG A 169 20.01 2.83 12.19
CA ARG A 169 19.19 2.79 13.40
C ARG A 169 17.92 1.98 13.14
N PRO A 170 17.63 0.97 13.99
CA PRO A 170 16.35 0.30 13.88
C PRO A 170 15.24 1.32 14.06
N TYR A 171 14.29 1.33 13.14
CA TYR A 171 13.09 2.13 13.24
C TYR A 171 12.31 1.66 14.49
N GLN A 172 12.14 2.55 15.45
CA GLN A 172 11.19 2.32 16.54
C GLN A 172 9.84 2.85 16.08
N SER A 173 8.86 1.95 15.95
CA SER A 173 7.49 2.36 15.66
C SER A 173 7.04 3.35 16.74
N PRO A 174 6.63 4.58 16.38
CA PRO A 174 6.12 5.53 17.36
C PRO A 174 4.81 5.09 18.02
N PHE A 175 4.22 3.98 17.57
CA PHE A 175 2.92 3.47 18.02
C PHE A 175 3.01 2.17 18.84
N GLY A 176 4.18 1.84 19.36
CA GLY A 176 4.33 0.73 20.32
C GLY A 176 4.00 -0.65 19.77
N VAL A 177 3.97 -0.82 18.46
CA VAL A 177 3.91 -2.14 17.82
C VAL A 177 5.27 -2.78 18.06
N ARG A 178 5.32 -3.65 19.08
CA ARG A 178 6.50 -4.47 19.45
C ARG A 178 6.60 -5.67 18.54
#